data_60b78edaf90deb2e6ce9ade03ff92610
#
_entry.id   60b78edaf90deb2e6ce9ade03ff92610
#
_cell.length_a   1.000
_cell.length_b   1.000
_cell.length_c   1.000
_cell.angle_alpha   90.00
_cell.angle_beta   90.00
_cell.angle_gamma   90.00
#
_symmetry.space_group_name_H-M   'P 1'
#
loop_
_entity.id
_entity.type
_entity.pdbx_description
1 polymer ?
#
loop_
_entity_poly.entity_id
_entity_poly.type
_entity_poly.pdbx_seq_one_letter_code
_entity_poly.pdbx_strand_id
1 'polypeptide(L)'
;MSTLVSLYCEENSLYAFEKVFDGKSAFQKVLEWAEKIPESEIVVFLTEKNKSSILSQIEEKKISLVERNSWNLKEFLEESYNIAEKTESSDVIFSFADVPFINTALTEEIYSRHKKYNAEYSFADGYPYGLSPEILAKDAVKILFNLAEKNPLYSGKEKIERTSLFSLLKTEINSFEIETVISQNDFRMNRLSFECSSKQGFISCKNLFKMNIPFENAEEISLNAVKNIEVLKTVPSYYSVQISEKCSGKCFFCPYSEKITGKKSENFMDFKKFSNLVKEISSFSGSAVISLSSWGEALFHPEFEMFVSEILKYEGLSVLLETDGLLIDEKLCESLQKLAKEKKGFASFPKIMWIVALDSFSPEKYSEIRGLEKENYFTALNSVKILEKYFPNAVYPQMTRLNQNEDELESFYRFWSAKDSFSSGNLIVQKYDDFSKFLPDLRPSDISPLERNVCWHLLRDMNIFYDGEVSLCHEVLKNQDEKLILGNVFTDGIEKIWKKQTEFAEMQIEEKYIEKCRKCDEFYTFNF
;
A
#
# COMPACT_ATOMS: atom_id res chain seq x y z
N MET A 1 36.82 -8.50 9.75
CA MET A 1 36.10 -9.43 8.84
C MET A 1 35.37 -8.55 7.84
N SER A 2 35.55 -8.81 6.56
CA SER A 2 34.92 -8.04 5.49
C SER A 2 33.39 -8.16 5.50
N THR A 3 32.68 -7.09 5.14
CA THR A 3 31.22 -7.05 5.03
C THR A 3 30.83 -6.74 3.59
N LEU A 4 29.84 -7.41 3.06
CA LEU A 4 29.27 -7.10 1.75
C LEU A 4 28.08 -6.13 1.92
N VAL A 5 28.11 -4.98 1.25
CA VAL A 5 26.97 -4.08 1.15
C VAL A 5 26.28 -4.29 -0.18
N SER A 6 25.09 -4.90 -0.15
CA SER A 6 24.28 -5.22 -1.33
C SER A 6 23.20 -4.16 -1.51
N LEU A 7 23.34 -3.32 -2.53
CA LEU A 7 22.39 -2.26 -2.87
C LEU A 7 21.52 -2.67 -4.06
N TYR A 8 20.23 -2.77 -3.84
CA TYR A 8 19.28 -3.11 -4.91
C TYR A 8 18.66 -1.85 -5.51
N CYS A 9 18.87 -1.65 -6.81
CA CYS A 9 18.25 -0.58 -7.59
C CYS A 9 17.00 -1.11 -8.29
N GLU A 10 15.85 -0.67 -7.84
CA GLU A 10 14.57 -1.02 -8.45
C GLU A 10 14.46 -0.47 -9.89
N GLU A 11 13.89 -1.28 -10.80
CA GLU A 11 13.87 -1.02 -12.25
C GLU A 11 13.24 0.34 -12.64
N ASN A 12 12.24 0.78 -11.88
CA ASN A 12 11.44 1.97 -12.19
C ASN A 12 11.66 3.15 -11.23
N SER A 13 12.71 3.14 -10.41
CA SER A 13 13.03 4.20 -9.44
C SER A 13 13.54 5.49 -10.13
N LEU A 14 12.74 6.14 -10.96
CA LEU A 14 13.14 7.37 -11.65
C LEU A 14 13.52 8.48 -10.68
N TYR A 15 12.78 8.63 -9.59
CA TYR A 15 13.01 9.66 -8.57
C TYR A 15 14.28 9.44 -7.74
N ALA A 16 14.80 8.20 -7.69
CA ALA A 16 16.04 7.88 -6.97
C ALA A 16 17.26 8.63 -7.52
N PHE A 17 17.21 9.06 -8.78
CA PHE A 17 18.32 9.69 -9.49
C PHE A 17 18.18 11.21 -9.63
N GLU A 18 17.08 11.81 -9.13
CA GLU A 18 16.91 13.26 -9.14
C GLU A 18 17.78 13.95 -8.07
N LYS A 19 18.57 14.95 -8.49
CA LYS A 19 19.53 15.66 -7.62
C LYS A 19 18.84 16.77 -6.83
N VAL A 20 18.15 16.42 -5.76
CA VAL A 20 17.38 17.35 -4.91
C VAL A 20 17.90 17.47 -3.45
N PHE A 21 18.93 16.67 -3.08
CA PHE A 21 19.51 16.64 -1.75
C PHE A 21 20.91 17.31 -1.80
N ASP A 22 20.96 18.64 -1.79
CA ASP A 22 22.19 19.45 -1.97
C ASP A 22 23.00 19.06 -3.22
N GLY A 23 22.30 18.96 -4.35
CA GLY A 23 22.89 18.57 -5.63
C GLY A 23 23.19 17.08 -5.77
N LYS A 24 22.85 16.27 -4.76
CA LYS A 24 22.93 14.80 -4.78
C LYS A 24 21.55 14.17 -4.97
N SER A 25 21.55 12.96 -5.49
CA SER A 25 20.35 12.12 -5.59
C SER A 25 20.18 11.20 -4.36
N ALA A 26 19.04 10.55 -4.22
CA ALA A 26 18.84 9.52 -3.19
C ALA A 26 19.85 8.39 -3.35
N PHE A 27 20.09 7.94 -4.58
CA PHE A 27 21.10 6.93 -4.89
C PHE A 27 22.50 7.34 -4.40
N GLN A 28 22.92 8.58 -4.64
CA GLN A 28 24.23 9.09 -4.18
C GLN A 28 24.31 9.18 -2.64
N LYS A 29 23.20 9.51 -1.97
CA LYS A 29 23.13 9.51 -0.49
C LYS A 29 23.30 8.11 0.08
N VAL A 30 22.68 7.10 -0.55
CA VAL A 30 22.86 5.70 -0.14
C VAL A 30 24.29 5.22 -0.36
N LEU A 31 24.94 5.61 -1.47
CA LEU A 31 26.35 5.30 -1.70
C LEU A 31 27.26 5.92 -0.64
N GLU A 32 27.03 7.18 -0.26
CA GLU A 32 27.78 7.85 0.81
C GLU A 32 27.61 7.18 2.16
N TRP A 33 26.45 6.63 2.46
CA TRP A 33 26.24 5.83 3.65
C TRP A 33 27.01 4.50 3.57
N ALA A 34 26.93 3.79 2.45
CA ALA A 34 27.60 2.52 2.25
C ALA A 34 29.14 2.65 2.39
N GLU A 35 29.73 3.75 1.90
CA GLU A 35 31.15 4.05 2.00
C GLU A 35 31.63 4.29 3.44
N LYS A 36 30.73 4.61 4.38
CA LYS A 36 31.06 4.77 5.79
C LYS A 36 31.15 3.44 6.55
N ILE A 37 30.67 2.35 5.95
CA ILE A 37 30.73 1.03 6.59
C ILE A 37 32.17 0.51 6.49
N PRO A 38 32.84 0.25 7.63
CA PRO A 38 34.25 -0.15 7.63
C PRO A 38 34.45 -1.51 6.96
N GLU A 39 35.57 -1.68 6.27
CA GLU A 39 36.02 -2.94 5.66
C GLU A 39 34.93 -3.58 4.78
N SER A 40 34.17 -2.75 4.03
CA SER A 40 33.05 -3.21 3.20
C SER A 40 33.40 -3.25 1.71
N GLU A 41 32.85 -4.25 1.02
CA GLU A 41 32.74 -4.30 -0.45
C GLU A 41 31.32 -3.85 -0.83
N ILE A 42 31.22 -2.88 -1.75
CA ILE A 42 29.93 -2.32 -2.17
C ILE A 42 29.55 -2.90 -3.54
N VAL A 43 28.39 -3.49 -3.63
CA VAL A 43 27.82 -4.05 -4.86
C VAL A 43 26.44 -3.45 -5.14
N VAL A 44 26.25 -2.99 -6.36
CA VAL A 44 24.97 -2.44 -6.84
C VAL A 44 24.36 -3.41 -7.84
N PHE A 45 23.17 -3.91 -7.50
CA PHE A 45 22.35 -4.76 -8.36
C PHE A 45 21.45 -3.89 -9.22
N LEU A 46 21.56 -4.03 -10.52
CA LEU A 46 20.91 -3.15 -11.48
C LEU A 46 20.33 -3.91 -12.68
N THR A 47 19.51 -3.22 -13.45
CA THR A 47 18.99 -3.71 -14.72
C THR A 47 19.44 -2.81 -15.88
N GLU A 48 19.29 -3.27 -17.13
CA GLU A 48 19.60 -2.47 -18.31
C GLU A 48 18.87 -1.11 -18.29
N LYS A 49 17.64 -1.06 -17.74
CA LYS A 49 16.82 0.16 -17.72
C LYS A 49 17.36 1.29 -16.84
N ASN A 50 18.01 0.96 -15.72
CA ASN A 50 18.55 1.96 -14.78
C ASN A 50 20.06 2.13 -14.88
N LYS A 51 20.74 1.31 -15.68
CA LYS A 51 22.21 1.30 -15.87
C LYS A 51 22.78 2.67 -16.23
N SER A 52 22.21 3.35 -17.20
CA SER A 52 22.71 4.67 -17.65
C SER A 52 22.61 5.72 -16.53
N SER A 53 21.53 5.72 -15.76
CA SER A 53 21.32 6.61 -14.62
C SER A 53 22.34 6.34 -13.51
N ILE A 54 22.60 5.06 -13.21
CA ILE A 54 23.59 4.65 -12.21
C ILE A 54 24.99 5.05 -12.65
N LEU A 55 25.41 4.71 -13.85
CA LEU A 55 26.75 5.03 -14.38
C LEU A 55 27.03 6.53 -14.41
N SER A 56 26.00 7.36 -14.66
CA SER A 56 26.15 8.83 -14.65
C SER A 56 26.37 9.43 -13.26
N GLN A 57 26.20 8.66 -12.18
CA GLN A 57 26.25 9.12 -10.80
C GLN A 57 27.29 8.40 -9.93
N ILE A 58 27.92 7.36 -10.44
CA ILE A 58 29.08 6.74 -9.83
C ILE A 58 30.31 7.50 -10.34
N GLU A 59 30.96 8.25 -9.46
CA GLU A 59 32.29 8.78 -9.69
C GLU A 59 33.30 7.62 -9.66
N GLU A 60 34.61 7.84 -9.85
CA GLU A 60 35.67 6.80 -9.88
C GLU A 60 35.78 6.02 -8.54
N LYS A 61 34.67 5.41 -8.10
CA LYS A 61 34.55 4.68 -6.83
C LYS A 61 34.76 3.19 -7.06
N LYS A 62 35.32 2.49 -6.07
CA LYS A 62 35.40 1.03 -6.03
C LYS A 62 34.01 0.43 -5.74
N ILE A 63 33.14 0.41 -6.74
CA ILE A 63 31.80 -0.17 -6.66
C ILE A 63 31.69 -1.25 -7.70
N SER A 64 31.32 -2.44 -7.29
CA SER A 64 31.03 -3.53 -8.19
C SER A 64 29.58 -3.43 -8.70
N LEU A 65 29.38 -3.66 -10.00
CA LEU A 65 28.06 -3.62 -10.63
C LEU A 65 27.67 -5.02 -11.08
N VAL A 66 26.46 -5.44 -10.75
CA VAL A 66 25.90 -6.71 -11.20
C VAL A 66 24.63 -6.45 -11.95
N GLU A 67 24.64 -6.79 -13.24
CA GLU A 67 23.55 -6.49 -14.18
C GLU A 67 22.79 -7.74 -14.57
N ARG A 68 21.46 -7.66 -14.57
CA ARG A 68 20.56 -8.66 -15.18
C ARG A 68 19.41 -7.93 -15.89
N ASN A 69 18.69 -8.63 -16.76
CA ASN A 69 17.49 -8.09 -17.40
C ASN A 69 16.36 -7.79 -16.41
N SER A 70 16.25 -8.63 -15.39
CA SER A 70 15.33 -8.49 -14.26
C SER A 70 15.91 -9.24 -13.07
N TRP A 71 15.41 -8.93 -11.87
CA TRP A 71 15.79 -9.60 -10.64
C TRP A 71 14.55 -10.14 -9.94
N ASN A 72 14.65 -11.38 -9.46
CA ASN A 72 13.78 -11.93 -8.43
C ASN A 72 14.59 -12.14 -7.14
N LEU A 73 13.91 -12.44 -6.04
CA LEU A 73 14.56 -12.55 -4.74
C LEU A 73 15.57 -13.70 -4.70
N LYS A 74 15.24 -14.85 -5.32
CA LYS A 74 16.15 -15.99 -5.40
C LYS A 74 17.47 -15.61 -6.07
N GLU A 75 17.40 -14.99 -7.25
CA GLU A 75 18.59 -14.61 -8.03
C GLU A 75 19.44 -13.55 -7.31
N PHE A 76 18.79 -12.63 -6.60
CA PHE A 76 19.46 -11.62 -5.80
C PHE A 76 20.22 -12.25 -4.62
N LEU A 77 19.59 -13.17 -3.89
CA LEU A 77 20.22 -13.88 -2.76
C LEU A 77 21.36 -14.78 -3.21
N GLU A 78 21.18 -15.50 -4.33
CA GLU A 78 22.22 -16.35 -4.93
C GLU A 78 23.47 -15.55 -5.26
N GLU A 79 23.30 -14.43 -5.97
CA GLU A 79 24.43 -13.59 -6.38
C GLU A 79 25.08 -12.91 -5.17
N SER A 80 24.30 -12.41 -4.20
CA SER A 80 24.82 -11.84 -2.95
C SER A 80 25.66 -12.86 -2.16
N TYR A 81 25.18 -14.11 -2.08
CA TYR A 81 25.94 -15.19 -1.44
C TYR A 81 27.26 -15.47 -2.18
N ASN A 82 27.22 -15.61 -3.50
CA ASN A 82 28.41 -15.91 -4.31
C ASN A 82 29.48 -14.81 -4.20
N ILE A 83 29.06 -13.55 -4.14
CA ILE A 83 29.98 -12.42 -3.97
C ILE A 83 30.54 -12.43 -2.54
N ALA A 84 29.70 -12.65 -1.52
CA ALA A 84 30.16 -12.74 -0.13
C ALA A 84 31.17 -13.87 0.08
N GLU A 85 31.00 -15.03 -0.58
CA GLU A 85 31.99 -16.11 -0.60
C GLU A 85 33.31 -15.66 -1.23
N LYS A 86 33.25 -15.01 -2.40
CA LYS A 86 34.44 -14.57 -3.15
C LYS A 86 35.22 -13.47 -2.43
N THR A 87 34.53 -12.59 -1.70
CA THR A 87 35.13 -11.47 -0.93
C THR A 87 35.46 -11.84 0.51
N GLU A 88 35.24 -13.09 0.91
CA GLU A 88 35.41 -13.59 2.27
C GLU A 88 34.61 -12.78 3.30
N SER A 89 33.45 -12.21 2.89
CA SER A 89 32.59 -11.44 3.77
C SER A 89 31.83 -12.35 4.72
N SER A 90 31.76 -11.99 6.00
CA SER A 90 31.01 -12.76 7.01
C SER A 90 29.54 -12.39 7.06
N ASP A 91 29.21 -11.16 6.63
CA ASP A 91 27.88 -10.60 6.73
C ASP A 91 27.51 -9.86 5.44
N VAL A 92 26.20 -9.80 5.15
CA VAL A 92 25.61 -9.03 4.05
C VAL A 92 24.71 -7.96 4.64
N ILE A 93 24.97 -6.71 4.34
CA ILE A 93 24.10 -5.57 4.66
C ILE A 93 23.29 -5.25 3.42
N PHE A 94 21.99 -5.41 3.51
CA PHE A 94 21.07 -5.18 2.40
C PHE A 94 20.32 -3.87 2.55
N SER A 95 20.23 -3.10 1.46
CA SER A 95 19.34 -1.94 1.36
C SER A 95 18.89 -1.70 -0.07
N PHE A 96 17.73 -1.06 -0.22
CA PHE A 96 17.36 -0.45 -1.48
C PHE A 96 18.17 0.82 -1.71
N ALA A 97 18.45 1.13 -2.97
CA ALA A 97 19.35 2.21 -3.35
C ALA A 97 18.66 3.59 -3.51
N ASP A 98 17.45 3.74 -2.98
CA ASP A 98 16.61 4.93 -3.11
C ASP A 98 16.11 5.50 -1.77
N VAL A 99 16.80 5.15 -0.67
CA VAL A 99 16.46 5.56 0.71
C VAL A 99 17.46 6.61 1.24
N PRO A 100 17.25 7.92 0.96
CA PRO A 100 18.26 8.96 1.15
C PRO A 100 18.61 9.25 2.61
N PHE A 101 17.83 8.75 3.58
CA PHE A 101 17.99 8.99 5.01
C PHE A 101 18.45 7.76 5.79
N ILE A 102 18.94 6.71 5.09
CA ILE A 102 19.50 5.55 5.76
C ILE A 102 20.57 6.01 6.77
N ASN A 103 20.40 5.60 8.04
CA ASN A 103 21.09 6.23 9.16
C ASN A 103 22.33 5.43 9.58
N THR A 104 23.48 6.07 9.63
CA THR A 104 24.75 5.43 9.96
C THR A 104 24.78 4.94 11.41
N ALA A 105 24.35 5.76 12.38
CA ALA A 105 24.36 5.38 13.80
C ALA A 105 23.41 4.21 14.09
N LEU A 106 22.21 4.22 13.48
CA LEU A 106 21.28 3.10 13.61
C LEU A 106 21.84 1.82 12.96
N THR A 107 22.51 1.94 11.82
CA THR A 107 23.20 0.82 11.16
C THR A 107 24.28 0.22 12.07
N GLU A 108 25.10 1.06 12.69
CA GLU A 108 26.15 0.65 13.62
C GLU A 108 25.59 -0.06 14.85
N GLU A 109 24.46 0.42 15.40
CA GLU A 109 23.77 -0.23 16.51
C GLU A 109 23.24 -1.60 16.11
N ILE A 110 22.54 -1.72 14.97
CA ILE A 110 22.05 -3.01 14.46
C ILE A 110 23.24 -3.98 14.26
N TYR A 111 24.30 -3.53 13.61
CA TYR A 111 25.47 -4.37 13.34
C TYR A 111 26.19 -4.80 14.62
N SER A 112 26.34 -3.91 15.60
CA SER A 112 26.91 -4.23 16.90
C SER A 112 26.12 -5.33 17.62
N ARG A 113 24.78 -5.25 17.63
CA ARG A 113 23.92 -6.28 18.20
C ARG A 113 23.98 -7.58 17.40
N HIS A 114 23.96 -7.50 16.07
CA HIS A 114 24.10 -8.65 15.17
C HIS A 114 25.34 -9.49 15.53
N LYS A 115 26.48 -8.82 15.69
CA LYS A 115 27.74 -9.51 16.07
C LYS A 115 27.73 -9.99 17.51
N LYS A 116 27.22 -9.19 18.45
CA LYS A 116 27.20 -9.53 19.89
C LYS A 116 26.38 -10.79 20.18
N TYR A 117 25.25 -10.93 19.50
CA TYR A 117 24.31 -12.03 19.74
C TYR A 117 24.43 -13.17 18.71
N ASN A 118 25.40 -13.08 17.79
CA ASN A 118 25.58 -14.02 16.67
C ASN A 118 24.27 -14.23 15.89
N ALA A 119 23.55 -13.14 15.63
CA ALA A 119 22.30 -13.19 14.93
C ALA A 119 22.50 -13.60 13.45
N GLU A 120 21.52 -14.28 12.90
CA GLU A 120 21.49 -14.66 11.49
C GLU A 120 20.77 -13.61 10.64
N TYR A 121 19.83 -12.88 11.27
CA TYR A 121 19.13 -11.74 10.66
C TYR A 121 18.91 -10.63 11.69
N SER A 122 19.16 -9.38 11.28
CA SER A 122 18.97 -8.23 12.16
C SER A 122 18.38 -7.04 11.40
N PHE A 123 17.49 -6.32 12.05
CA PHE A 123 16.77 -5.16 11.49
C PHE A 123 16.38 -4.17 12.59
N ALA A 124 15.82 -3.02 12.19
CA ALA A 124 15.19 -2.09 13.13
C ALA A 124 13.67 -2.13 12.99
N ASP A 125 12.95 -2.11 14.13
CA ASP A 125 11.49 -2.09 14.18
C ASP A 125 10.97 -0.83 14.90
N GLY A 126 9.78 -0.38 14.52
CA GLY A 126 9.15 0.82 15.05
C GLY A 126 9.58 2.12 14.36
N TYR A 127 10.63 2.12 13.58
CA TYR A 127 11.07 3.26 12.77
C TYR A 127 10.31 3.37 11.43
N PRO A 128 10.20 4.57 10.84
CA PRO A 128 9.83 4.73 9.42
C PRO A 128 10.76 3.94 8.51
N TYR A 129 10.18 3.35 7.44
CA TYR A 129 10.97 2.63 6.45
C TYR A 129 12.01 3.56 5.79
N GLY A 130 13.19 3.02 5.45
CA GLY A 130 14.27 3.74 4.78
C GLY A 130 15.29 4.42 5.72
N LEU A 131 15.14 4.25 7.04
CA LEU A 131 16.14 4.72 8.01
C LEU A 131 17.17 3.66 8.39
N SER A 132 16.92 2.38 8.12
CA SER A 132 17.81 1.28 8.46
C SER A 132 17.99 0.28 7.32
N PRO A 133 19.14 -0.41 7.25
CA PRO A 133 19.30 -1.60 6.41
C PRO A 133 18.78 -2.84 7.11
N GLU A 134 18.81 -3.96 6.40
CA GLU A 134 18.70 -5.32 6.94
C GLU A 134 20.08 -5.98 6.92
N ILE A 135 20.44 -6.74 7.96
CA ILE A 135 21.75 -7.38 8.09
C ILE A 135 21.56 -8.90 8.19
N LEU A 136 22.31 -9.64 7.41
CA LEU A 136 22.26 -11.09 7.32
C LEU A 136 23.67 -11.67 7.55
N ALA A 137 23.76 -12.71 8.36
CA ALA A 137 24.95 -13.56 8.33
C ALA A 137 25.04 -14.24 6.96
N LYS A 138 26.23 -14.42 6.41
CA LYS A 138 26.44 -15.03 5.08
C LYS A 138 25.73 -16.37 4.94
N ASP A 139 25.81 -17.22 5.98
CA ASP A 139 25.16 -18.55 5.94
C ASP A 139 23.64 -18.46 5.93
N ALA A 140 23.07 -17.44 6.57
CA ALA A 140 21.62 -17.16 6.50
C ALA A 140 21.19 -16.76 5.08
N VAL A 141 22.01 -16.02 4.32
CA VAL A 141 21.74 -15.70 2.91
C VAL A 141 21.60 -16.98 2.08
N LYS A 142 22.47 -17.97 2.33
CA LYS A 142 22.41 -19.28 1.67
C LYS A 142 21.14 -20.06 2.03
N ILE A 143 20.74 -20.03 3.29
CA ILE A 143 19.49 -20.67 3.74
C ILE A 143 18.31 -20.02 3.05
N LEU A 144 18.24 -18.68 3.04
CA LEU A 144 17.16 -17.92 2.39
C LEU A 144 17.13 -18.16 0.87
N PHE A 145 18.29 -18.22 0.21
CA PHE A 145 18.36 -18.61 -1.19
C PHE A 145 17.70 -19.97 -1.46
N ASN A 146 18.03 -20.99 -0.64
CA ASN A 146 17.44 -22.32 -0.77
C ASN A 146 15.92 -22.33 -0.49
N LEU A 147 15.44 -21.49 0.42
CA LEU A 147 14.01 -21.32 0.68
C LEU A 147 13.30 -20.62 -0.50
N ALA A 148 13.92 -19.58 -1.04
CA ALA A 148 13.39 -18.86 -2.21
C ALA A 148 13.30 -19.79 -3.44
N GLU A 149 14.27 -20.67 -3.65
CA GLU A 149 14.27 -21.64 -4.76
C GLU A 149 13.07 -22.60 -4.71
N LYS A 150 12.65 -22.98 -3.51
CA LYS A 150 11.51 -23.88 -3.29
C LYS A 150 10.16 -23.19 -3.38
N ASN A 151 10.14 -21.85 -3.37
CA ASN A 151 8.90 -21.07 -3.36
C ASN A 151 8.73 -20.32 -4.68
N PRO A 152 7.70 -20.64 -5.50
CA PRO A 152 7.45 -19.99 -6.79
C PRO A 152 7.27 -18.46 -6.71
N LEU A 153 6.81 -17.92 -5.58
CA LEU A 153 6.68 -16.48 -5.37
C LEU A 153 8.02 -15.74 -5.41
N TYR A 154 9.13 -16.42 -5.07
CA TYR A 154 10.45 -15.79 -4.99
C TYR A 154 11.43 -16.27 -6.07
N SER A 155 11.12 -17.35 -6.76
CA SER A 155 11.94 -17.93 -7.85
C SER A 155 11.36 -17.67 -9.24
N GLY A 156 10.16 -17.11 -9.32
CA GLY A 156 9.46 -16.77 -10.56
C GLY A 156 9.83 -15.41 -11.12
N LYS A 157 8.86 -14.75 -11.75
CA LYS A 157 9.01 -13.41 -12.36
C LYS A 157 8.64 -12.27 -11.39
N GLU A 158 8.31 -12.59 -10.15
CA GLU A 158 7.92 -11.61 -9.15
C GLU A 158 9.11 -10.70 -8.81
N LYS A 159 8.82 -9.42 -8.66
CA LYS A 159 9.83 -8.42 -8.31
C LYS A 159 10.23 -8.52 -6.84
N ILE A 160 11.41 -8.03 -6.53
CA ILE A 160 11.83 -7.83 -5.15
C ILE A 160 11.10 -6.62 -4.58
N GLU A 161 10.27 -6.85 -3.56
CA GLU A 161 9.56 -5.83 -2.81
C GLU A 161 10.28 -5.49 -1.51
N ARG A 162 9.93 -4.38 -0.91
CA ARG A 162 10.52 -3.90 0.35
C ARG A 162 10.42 -4.90 1.50
N THR A 163 9.37 -5.72 1.48
CA THR A 163 9.11 -6.74 2.50
C THR A 163 9.51 -8.16 2.08
N SER A 164 10.01 -8.37 0.86
CA SER A 164 10.25 -9.71 0.30
C SER A 164 11.18 -10.55 1.15
N LEU A 165 12.28 -9.96 1.66
CA LEU A 165 13.26 -10.66 2.47
C LEU A 165 12.65 -11.14 3.79
N PHE A 166 12.01 -10.26 4.54
CA PHE A 166 11.35 -10.60 5.80
C PHE A 166 10.15 -11.54 5.58
N SER A 167 9.42 -11.40 4.49
CA SER A 167 8.30 -12.30 4.15
C SER A 167 8.76 -13.70 3.84
N LEU A 168 9.91 -13.86 3.17
CA LEU A 168 10.53 -15.15 2.96
C LEU A 168 11.01 -15.76 4.29
N LEU A 169 11.72 -14.99 5.12
CA LEU A 169 12.21 -15.42 6.42
C LEU A 169 11.08 -15.90 7.33
N LYS A 170 9.93 -15.22 7.32
CA LYS A 170 8.74 -15.60 8.11
C LYS A 170 8.22 -17.00 7.80
N THR A 171 8.49 -17.57 6.62
CA THR A 171 8.04 -18.92 6.30
C THR A 171 8.70 -19.99 7.17
N GLU A 172 9.90 -19.69 7.73
CA GLU A 172 10.67 -20.58 8.60
C GLU A 172 11.26 -19.79 9.79
N ILE A 173 10.50 -18.86 10.36
CA ILE A 173 10.99 -17.89 11.35
C ILE A 173 11.68 -18.52 12.57
N ASN A 174 11.22 -19.67 13.00
CA ASN A 174 11.79 -20.40 14.15
C ASN A 174 13.16 -21.04 13.86
N SER A 175 13.61 -21.01 12.61
CA SER A 175 14.91 -21.53 12.19
C SER A 175 16.01 -20.49 12.17
N PHE A 176 15.72 -19.24 12.56
CA PHE A 176 16.68 -18.14 12.52
C PHE A 176 16.85 -17.49 13.89
N GLU A 177 18.09 -17.16 14.23
CA GLU A 177 18.44 -16.25 15.33
C GLU A 177 18.27 -14.80 14.87
N ILE A 178 17.22 -14.15 15.41
CA ILE A 178 16.83 -12.80 14.98
C ILE A 178 17.15 -11.79 16.09
N GLU A 179 17.79 -10.69 15.73
CA GLU A 179 18.03 -9.55 16.62
C GLU A 179 17.37 -8.29 16.07
N THR A 180 16.80 -7.48 16.95
CA THR A 180 16.04 -6.28 16.56
C THR A 180 16.43 -5.07 17.39
N VAL A 181 16.67 -3.94 16.74
CA VAL A 181 16.74 -2.62 17.38
C VAL A 181 15.35 -2.00 17.35
N ILE A 182 14.77 -1.78 18.53
CA ILE A 182 13.41 -1.24 18.66
C ILE A 182 13.49 0.26 18.90
N SER A 183 12.72 1.05 18.15
CA SER A 183 12.53 2.48 18.34
C SER A 183 11.96 2.79 19.73
N GLN A 184 12.35 3.90 20.34
CA GLN A 184 11.79 4.36 21.61
C GLN A 184 10.30 4.73 21.47
N ASN A 185 9.94 5.31 20.31
CA ASN A 185 8.56 5.62 19.93
C ASN A 185 8.11 4.72 18.80
N ASP A 186 6.87 4.27 18.81
CA ASP A 186 6.31 3.45 17.73
C ASP A 186 5.77 4.34 16.61
N PHE A 187 6.51 4.43 15.49
CA PHE A 187 6.11 5.21 14.32
C PHE A 187 5.33 4.40 13.28
N ARG A 188 5.05 3.12 13.50
CA ARG A 188 4.38 2.25 12.53
C ARG A 188 3.00 2.76 12.12
N MET A 189 2.26 3.34 13.06
CA MET A 189 0.93 3.90 12.79
C MET A 189 0.97 5.16 11.91
N ASN A 190 2.10 5.86 11.82
CA ASN A 190 2.27 7.00 10.93
C ASN A 190 2.51 6.59 9.48
N ARG A 191 2.86 5.32 9.22
CA ARG A 191 3.07 4.72 7.90
C ARG A 191 4.00 5.55 7.01
N LEU A 192 4.99 6.16 7.60
CA LEU A 192 6.01 6.92 6.90
C LEU A 192 7.00 5.99 6.21
N SER A 193 7.32 6.33 4.97
CA SER A 193 8.34 5.69 4.17
C SER A 193 9.24 6.74 3.52
N PHE A 194 10.53 6.69 3.82
CA PHE A 194 11.53 7.60 3.26
C PHE A 194 12.25 6.93 2.10
N GLU A 195 11.51 6.72 1.02
CA GLU A 195 11.99 6.11 -0.22
C GLU A 195 11.63 6.97 -1.43
N CYS A 196 12.43 6.90 -2.49
CA CYS A 196 12.23 7.65 -3.73
C CYS A 196 11.75 6.75 -4.89
N SER A 197 10.98 5.69 -4.59
CA SER A 197 10.38 4.81 -5.60
C SER A 197 9.12 5.39 -6.23
N SER A 198 8.41 6.24 -5.49
CA SER A 198 7.16 6.89 -5.91
C SER A 198 7.22 8.40 -5.81
N LYS A 199 6.29 9.10 -6.46
CA LYS A 199 6.16 10.56 -6.35
C LYS A 199 5.84 10.99 -4.91
N GLN A 200 4.99 10.22 -4.21
CA GLN A 200 4.61 10.45 -2.82
C GLN A 200 5.85 10.41 -1.91
N GLY A 201 6.60 9.31 -1.95
CA GLY A 201 7.80 9.13 -1.15
C GLY A 201 8.90 10.15 -1.50
N PHE A 202 9.10 10.43 -2.79
CA PHE A 202 10.05 11.45 -3.25
C PHE A 202 9.73 12.85 -2.70
N ILE A 203 8.45 13.26 -2.74
CA ILE A 203 8.03 14.57 -2.18
C ILE A 203 8.23 14.57 -0.66
N SER A 204 7.86 13.51 0.04
CA SER A 204 8.08 13.35 1.48
C SER A 204 9.57 13.50 1.84
N CYS A 205 10.44 12.76 1.14
CA CYS A 205 11.89 12.85 1.32
C CYS A 205 12.44 14.25 1.04
N LYS A 206 11.99 14.89 -0.04
CA LYS A 206 12.41 16.25 -0.39
C LYS A 206 11.96 17.28 0.66
N ASN A 207 10.77 17.13 1.20
CA ASN A 207 10.26 18.04 2.23
C ASN A 207 10.97 17.82 3.57
N LEU A 208 11.22 16.55 3.96
CA LEU A 208 12.02 16.23 5.14
C LEU A 208 13.44 16.83 5.04
N PHE A 209 14.07 16.72 3.88
CA PHE A 209 15.40 17.28 3.65
C PHE A 209 15.44 18.80 3.80
N LYS A 210 14.40 19.51 3.33
CA LYS A 210 14.27 20.96 3.44
C LYS A 210 14.11 21.48 4.90
N MET A 211 13.72 20.60 5.83
CA MET A 211 13.60 20.99 7.24
C MET A 211 14.97 21.31 7.87
N ASN A 212 16.06 20.91 7.22
CA ASN A 212 17.42 21.21 7.64
C ASN A 212 17.71 20.77 9.10
N ILE A 213 17.14 19.63 9.50
CA ILE A 213 17.35 19.01 10.81
C ILE A 213 18.62 18.18 10.80
N PRO A 214 19.24 17.89 11.97
CA PRO A 214 20.30 16.91 12.07
C PRO A 214 19.82 15.52 11.63
N PHE A 215 20.61 14.82 10.80
CA PHE A 215 20.27 13.48 10.29
C PHE A 215 21.09 12.37 10.96
N GLU A 216 21.78 12.66 12.07
CA GLU A 216 22.59 11.71 12.81
C GLU A 216 21.76 10.74 13.65
N ASN A 217 20.57 11.15 14.10
CA ASN A 217 19.71 10.37 14.98
C ASN A 217 18.40 9.99 14.29
N ALA A 218 18.17 8.69 14.07
CA ALA A 218 16.96 8.18 13.41
C ALA A 218 15.66 8.47 14.19
N GLU A 219 15.71 8.49 15.53
CA GLU A 219 14.58 8.84 16.39
C GLU A 219 14.17 10.31 16.21
N GLU A 220 15.15 11.23 16.19
CA GLU A 220 14.91 12.66 15.97
C GLU A 220 14.36 12.95 14.58
N ILE A 221 14.87 12.27 13.55
CA ILE A 221 14.33 12.34 12.18
C ILE A 221 12.85 11.97 12.20
N SER A 222 12.52 10.84 12.84
CA SER A 222 11.15 10.32 12.91
C SER A 222 10.22 11.26 13.69
N LEU A 223 10.64 11.78 14.84
CA LEU A 223 9.86 12.71 15.66
C LEU A 223 9.60 14.04 14.95
N ASN A 224 10.55 14.55 14.17
CA ASN A 224 10.36 15.76 13.38
C ASN A 224 9.42 15.50 12.18
N ALA A 225 9.56 14.35 11.53
CA ALA A 225 8.73 13.99 10.38
C ALA A 225 7.23 13.89 10.74
N VAL A 226 6.89 13.24 11.87
CA VAL A 226 5.48 13.06 12.28
C VAL A 226 4.80 14.35 12.73
N LYS A 227 5.55 15.42 12.97
CA LYS A 227 5.04 16.76 13.31
C LYS A 227 4.95 17.70 12.11
N ASN A 228 5.39 17.27 10.93
CA ASN A 228 5.43 18.12 9.75
C ASN A 228 4.42 17.65 8.70
N ILE A 229 3.40 18.48 8.47
CA ILE A 229 2.33 18.13 7.53
C ILE A 229 2.84 17.99 6.08
N GLU A 230 3.84 18.74 5.65
CA GLU A 230 4.38 18.62 4.30
C GLU A 230 5.14 17.29 4.08
N VAL A 231 5.66 16.68 5.16
CA VAL A 231 6.28 15.34 5.12
C VAL A 231 5.19 14.26 5.13
N LEU A 232 4.19 14.39 6.00
CA LEU A 232 3.11 13.42 6.17
C LEU A 232 2.15 13.37 4.97
N LYS A 233 1.80 14.55 4.42
CA LYS A 233 0.77 14.68 3.38
C LYS A 233 1.38 15.25 2.10
N THR A 234 1.54 14.38 1.12
CA THR A 234 2.15 14.74 -0.18
C THR A 234 1.09 14.89 -1.28
N VAL A 235 0.90 13.89 -2.10
CA VAL A 235 -0.18 13.81 -3.11
C VAL A 235 -1.05 12.59 -2.82
N PRO A 236 -2.34 12.59 -3.18
CA PRO A 236 -3.21 11.45 -2.92
C PRO A 236 -2.70 10.20 -3.63
N SER A 237 -2.79 9.05 -2.96
CA SER A 237 -2.49 7.74 -3.56
C SER A 237 -3.70 6.81 -3.63
N TYR A 238 -4.84 7.24 -3.08
CA TYR A 238 -6.10 6.52 -3.14
C TYR A 238 -7.25 7.48 -3.46
N TYR A 239 -8.00 7.17 -4.49
CA TYR A 239 -9.17 7.92 -4.92
C TYR A 239 -10.40 7.02 -4.86
N SER A 240 -11.34 7.34 -3.99
CA SER A 240 -12.64 6.69 -3.92
C SER A 240 -13.62 7.49 -4.79
N VAL A 241 -14.04 6.93 -5.91
CA VAL A 241 -14.85 7.61 -6.92
C VAL A 241 -16.18 6.88 -7.09
N GLN A 242 -17.25 7.52 -6.67
CA GLN A 242 -18.61 7.02 -6.90
C GLN A 242 -19.02 7.23 -8.35
N ILE A 243 -19.07 6.18 -9.14
CA ILE A 243 -19.54 6.27 -10.54
C ILE A 243 -21.03 5.96 -10.67
N SER A 244 -21.63 5.27 -9.71
CA SER A 244 -23.04 4.89 -9.67
C SER A 244 -23.57 4.99 -8.25
N GLU A 245 -24.73 5.60 -8.06
CA GLU A 245 -25.47 5.53 -6.78
C GLU A 245 -26.40 4.32 -6.70
N LYS A 246 -26.67 3.65 -7.82
CA LYS A 246 -27.53 2.49 -7.86
C LYS A 246 -26.88 1.29 -7.17
N CYS A 247 -27.65 0.57 -6.35
CA CYS A 247 -27.22 -0.65 -5.68
C CYS A 247 -28.41 -1.62 -5.55
N SER A 248 -28.14 -2.92 -5.65
CA SER A 248 -29.13 -3.98 -5.43
C SER A 248 -29.33 -4.30 -3.95
N GLY A 249 -28.30 -4.12 -3.14
CA GLY A 249 -28.30 -4.45 -1.71
C GLY A 249 -29.12 -3.48 -0.85
N LYS A 250 -29.63 -4.01 0.25
CA LYS A 250 -30.32 -3.25 1.32
C LYS A 250 -29.65 -3.51 2.65
N CYS A 251 -28.30 -3.50 2.64
CA CYS A 251 -27.48 -3.80 3.80
C CYS A 251 -27.84 -2.88 4.96
N PHE A 252 -28.12 -3.45 6.14
CA PHE A 252 -28.52 -2.66 7.29
C PHE A 252 -27.36 -1.85 7.91
N PHE A 253 -26.14 -2.16 7.53
CA PHE A 253 -24.92 -1.49 7.96
C PHE A 253 -24.39 -0.45 6.93
N CYS A 254 -25.09 -0.23 5.80
CA CYS A 254 -24.68 0.72 4.78
C CYS A 254 -25.47 2.03 4.93
N PRO A 255 -24.80 3.19 5.11
CA PRO A 255 -25.48 4.48 5.34
C PRO A 255 -26.23 4.99 4.09
N TYR A 256 -25.95 4.43 2.92
CA TYR A 256 -26.60 4.77 1.64
C TYR A 256 -27.68 3.77 1.22
N SER A 257 -27.95 2.75 2.02
CA SER A 257 -28.97 1.76 1.74
C SER A 257 -30.36 2.39 1.62
N GLU A 258 -31.16 1.95 0.64
CA GLU A 258 -32.58 2.33 0.54
C GLU A 258 -33.34 2.06 1.84
N LYS A 259 -32.98 1.00 2.57
CA LYS A 259 -33.56 0.65 3.88
C LYS A 259 -33.32 1.74 4.92
N ILE A 260 -32.19 2.42 4.86
CA ILE A 260 -31.80 3.48 5.81
C ILE A 260 -32.24 4.85 5.31
N THR A 261 -32.03 5.14 4.04
CA THR A 261 -32.32 6.46 3.44
C THR A 261 -33.76 6.62 2.97
N GLY A 262 -34.48 5.51 2.74
CA GLY A 262 -35.82 5.51 2.16
C GLY A 262 -35.89 5.98 0.70
N LYS A 263 -34.75 6.13 0.03
CA LYS A 263 -34.65 6.66 -1.33
C LYS A 263 -33.93 5.64 -2.24
N LYS A 264 -34.47 5.47 -3.45
CA LYS A 264 -33.74 4.88 -4.58
C LYS A 264 -32.99 5.99 -5.28
N SER A 265 -31.71 5.78 -5.53
CA SER A 265 -30.92 6.66 -6.37
C SER A 265 -30.46 5.89 -7.62
N GLU A 266 -30.49 6.57 -8.76
CA GLU A 266 -30.07 6.04 -10.06
C GLU A 266 -29.16 7.03 -10.79
N ASN A 267 -28.43 7.87 -10.05
CA ASN A 267 -27.51 8.82 -10.64
C ASN A 267 -26.20 8.13 -11.02
N PHE A 268 -25.62 8.59 -12.13
CA PHE A 268 -24.38 8.10 -12.71
C PHE A 268 -23.44 9.25 -13.00
N MET A 269 -22.13 9.00 -12.89
CA MET A 269 -21.10 9.97 -13.25
C MET A 269 -21.00 10.09 -14.79
N ASP A 270 -20.86 11.31 -15.30
CA ASP A 270 -20.61 11.54 -16.72
C ASP A 270 -19.21 11.07 -17.13
N PHE A 271 -19.12 10.22 -18.16
CA PHE A 271 -17.87 9.63 -18.62
C PHE A 271 -16.83 10.68 -19.06
N LYS A 272 -17.24 11.76 -19.73
CA LYS A 272 -16.30 12.79 -20.20
C LYS A 272 -15.67 13.56 -19.04
N LYS A 273 -16.45 13.85 -18.00
CA LYS A 273 -15.95 14.45 -16.76
C LYS A 273 -14.98 13.51 -16.05
N PHE A 274 -15.33 12.23 -15.98
CA PHE A 274 -14.46 11.20 -15.41
C PHE A 274 -13.13 11.05 -16.18
N SER A 275 -13.15 11.02 -17.50
CA SER A 275 -11.93 10.93 -18.32
C SER A 275 -10.97 12.10 -18.05
N ASN A 276 -11.51 13.33 -17.92
CA ASN A 276 -10.70 14.48 -17.52
C ASN A 276 -10.12 14.33 -16.11
N LEU A 277 -10.93 13.83 -15.16
CA LEU A 277 -10.51 13.57 -13.79
C LEU A 277 -9.36 12.57 -13.73
N VAL A 278 -9.46 11.44 -14.44
CA VAL A 278 -8.40 10.40 -14.48
C VAL A 278 -7.10 10.96 -15.04
N LYS A 279 -7.18 11.80 -16.07
CA LYS A 279 -6.00 12.49 -16.62
C LYS A 279 -5.36 13.41 -15.58
N GLU A 280 -6.16 14.16 -14.82
CA GLU A 280 -5.67 15.03 -13.75
C GLU A 280 -5.05 14.21 -12.61
N ILE A 281 -5.69 13.11 -12.18
CA ILE A 281 -5.15 12.17 -11.18
C ILE A 281 -3.77 11.67 -11.62
N SER A 282 -3.65 11.17 -12.85
CA SER A 282 -2.37 10.67 -13.37
C SER A 282 -1.28 11.74 -13.35
N SER A 283 -1.60 12.97 -13.73
CA SER A 283 -0.65 14.09 -13.73
C SER A 283 -0.27 14.53 -12.31
N PHE A 284 -1.26 14.65 -11.41
CA PHE A 284 -1.07 15.16 -10.06
C PHE A 284 -0.39 14.13 -9.14
N SER A 285 -0.88 12.89 -9.11
CA SER A 285 -0.36 11.83 -8.23
C SER A 285 0.78 11.02 -8.84
N GLY A 286 0.82 10.89 -10.17
CA GLY A 286 1.77 10.01 -10.88
C GLY A 286 1.37 8.54 -10.75
N SER A 287 1.10 8.08 -9.51
CA SER A 287 0.65 6.72 -9.24
C SER A 287 -0.41 6.70 -8.13
N ALA A 288 -1.46 5.89 -8.30
CA ALA A 288 -2.55 5.79 -7.35
C ALA A 288 -3.43 4.55 -7.60
N VAL A 289 -4.21 4.18 -6.59
CA VAL A 289 -5.36 3.29 -6.73
C VAL A 289 -6.62 4.13 -6.90
N ILE A 290 -7.44 3.82 -7.91
CA ILE A 290 -8.77 4.41 -8.12
C ILE A 290 -9.80 3.33 -7.82
N SER A 291 -10.51 3.47 -6.71
CA SER A 291 -11.67 2.66 -6.38
C SER A 291 -12.92 3.26 -7.03
N LEU A 292 -13.64 2.47 -7.80
CA LEU A 292 -14.90 2.91 -8.44
C LEU A 292 -16.14 2.61 -7.56
N SER A 293 -15.95 2.14 -6.34
CA SER A 293 -16.97 1.56 -5.47
C SER A 293 -17.13 2.31 -4.15
N SER A 294 -17.13 3.65 -4.18
CA SER A 294 -17.32 4.45 -2.96
C SER A 294 -18.69 4.16 -2.31
N TRP A 295 -19.75 4.44 -3.02
CA TRP A 295 -21.13 4.19 -2.61
C TRP A 295 -21.94 3.71 -3.83
N GLY A 296 -22.80 2.72 -3.65
CA GLY A 296 -23.50 2.08 -4.76
C GLY A 296 -22.73 0.88 -5.34
N GLU A 297 -23.24 0.33 -6.42
CA GLU A 297 -22.62 -0.78 -7.17
C GLU A 297 -22.13 -0.24 -8.53
N ALA A 298 -20.83 -0.24 -8.72
CA ALA A 298 -20.20 0.32 -9.93
C ALA A 298 -20.67 -0.38 -11.22
N LEU A 299 -20.93 -1.69 -11.15
CA LEU A 299 -21.35 -2.51 -12.29
C LEU A 299 -22.73 -2.12 -12.84
N PHE A 300 -23.54 -1.34 -12.12
CA PHE A 300 -24.78 -0.78 -12.67
C PHE A 300 -24.56 0.38 -13.63
N HIS A 301 -23.33 0.95 -13.69
CA HIS A 301 -23.07 2.03 -14.63
C HIS A 301 -23.14 1.52 -16.07
N PRO A 302 -23.97 2.10 -16.97
CA PRO A 302 -24.13 1.60 -18.35
C PRO A 302 -22.83 1.53 -19.16
N GLU A 303 -21.88 2.42 -18.86
CA GLU A 303 -20.59 2.54 -19.54
C GLU A 303 -19.42 2.02 -18.67
N PHE A 304 -19.67 1.12 -17.71
CA PHE A 304 -18.70 0.65 -16.71
C PHE A 304 -17.34 0.26 -17.32
N GLU A 305 -17.35 -0.56 -18.38
CA GLU A 305 -16.09 -0.99 -19.03
C GLU A 305 -15.28 0.18 -19.60
N MET A 306 -15.93 1.26 -20.04
CA MET A 306 -15.26 2.47 -20.52
C MET A 306 -14.53 3.18 -19.37
N PHE A 307 -15.13 3.23 -18.16
CA PHE A 307 -14.49 3.80 -16.97
C PHE A 307 -13.22 3.03 -16.58
N VAL A 308 -13.30 1.70 -16.54
CA VAL A 308 -12.12 0.87 -16.27
C VAL A 308 -11.06 1.06 -17.36
N SER A 309 -11.46 1.02 -18.64
CA SER A 309 -10.57 1.23 -19.78
C SER A 309 -9.84 2.57 -19.71
N GLU A 310 -10.52 3.64 -19.26
CA GLU A 310 -9.93 4.97 -19.13
C GLU A 310 -8.79 4.99 -18.12
N ILE A 311 -9.00 4.41 -16.92
CA ILE A 311 -7.95 4.32 -15.90
C ILE A 311 -6.77 3.52 -16.41
N LEU A 312 -7.03 2.41 -17.09
CA LEU A 312 -6.00 1.50 -17.60
C LEU A 312 -5.10 2.10 -18.69
N LYS A 313 -5.45 3.27 -19.26
CA LYS A 313 -4.57 3.98 -20.22
C LYS A 313 -3.31 4.53 -19.56
N TYR A 314 -3.34 4.80 -18.26
CA TYR A 314 -2.25 5.44 -17.53
C TYR A 314 -1.42 4.42 -16.76
N GLU A 315 -0.11 4.42 -16.99
CA GLU A 315 0.81 3.68 -16.13
C GLU A 315 0.78 4.25 -14.71
N GLY A 316 1.03 3.40 -13.71
CA GLY A 316 0.99 3.81 -12.30
C GLY A 316 -0.41 3.87 -11.68
N LEU A 317 -1.50 3.81 -12.47
CA LEU A 317 -2.85 3.71 -11.93
C LEU A 317 -3.33 2.26 -11.88
N SER A 318 -3.93 1.85 -10.76
CA SER A 318 -4.65 0.59 -10.58
C SER A 318 -6.11 0.84 -10.31
N VAL A 319 -6.97 -0.11 -10.69
CA VAL A 319 -8.41 -0.08 -10.43
C VAL A 319 -8.72 -1.01 -9.26
N LEU A 320 -9.49 -0.54 -8.29
CA LEU A 320 -10.10 -1.36 -7.25
C LEU A 320 -11.61 -1.37 -7.46
N LEU A 321 -12.19 -2.56 -7.44
CA LEU A 321 -13.62 -2.78 -7.63
C LEU A 321 -14.16 -3.59 -6.46
N GLU A 322 -15.03 -2.97 -5.67
CA GLU A 322 -15.80 -3.65 -4.65
C GLU A 322 -17.22 -3.90 -5.19
N THR A 323 -17.71 -5.12 -5.09
CA THR A 323 -18.97 -5.55 -5.70
C THR A 323 -19.71 -6.54 -4.83
N ASP A 324 -21.04 -6.60 -4.98
CA ASP A 324 -21.87 -7.68 -4.43
C ASP A 324 -21.75 -8.99 -5.25
N GLY A 325 -21.06 -8.96 -6.39
CA GLY A 325 -20.78 -10.10 -7.24
C GLY A 325 -21.94 -10.57 -8.11
N LEU A 326 -23.10 -9.90 -8.06
CA LEU A 326 -24.31 -10.39 -8.74
C LEU A 326 -24.32 -10.12 -10.25
N LEU A 327 -23.51 -9.18 -10.72
CA LEU A 327 -23.42 -8.79 -12.13
C LEU A 327 -22.13 -9.30 -12.82
N ILE A 328 -21.37 -10.15 -12.15
CA ILE A 328 -20.14 -10.73 -12.70
C ILE A 328 -20.47 -11.90 -13.61
N ASP A 329 -20.00 -11.83 -14.84
CA ASP A 329 -20.02 -12.95 -15.79
C ASP A 329 -18.67 -13.10 -16.51
N GLU A 330 -18.47 -14.23 -17.20
CA GLU A 330 -17.22 -14.54 -17.90
C GLU A 330 -16.93 -13.54 -19.05
N LYS A 331 -17.96 -13.02 -19.71
CA LYS A 331 -17.82 -12.09 -20.83
C LYS A 331 -17.22 -10.75 -20.37
N LEU A 332 -17.73 -10.22 -19.27
CA LEU A 332 -17.18 -9.03 -18.63
C LEU A 332 -15.73 -9.24 -18.22
N CYS A 333 -15.44 -10.35 -17.53
CA CYS A 333 -14.09 -10.67 -17.08
C CYS A 333 -13.09 -10.81 -18.23
N GLU A 334 -13.50 -11.46 -19.33
CA GLU A 334 -12.69 -11.58 -20.55
C GLU A 334 -12.37 -10.22 -21.19
N SER A 335 -13.36 -9.34 -21.25
CA SER A 335 -13.20 -7.99 -21.76
C SER A 335 -12.20 -7.19 -20.93
N LEU A 336 -12.37 -7.17 -19.60
CA LEU A 336 -11.51 -6.45 -18.68
C LEU A 336 -10.08 -7.03 -18.63
N GLN A 337 -9.92 -8.35 -18.67
CA GLN A 337 -8.61 -8.99 -18.74
C GLN A 337 -7.83 -8.56 -19.98
N LYS A 338 -8.50 -8.51 -21.15
CA LYS A 338 -7.88 -8.03 -22.40
C LYS A 338 -7.40 -6.58 -22.27
N LEU A 339 -8.17 -5.72 -21.59
CA LEU A 339 -7.79 -4.32 -21.34
C LEU A 339 -6.59 -4.19 -20.39
N ALA A 340 -6.48 -5.07 -19.40
CA ALA A 340 -5.41 -5.04 -18.40
C ALA A 340 -4.10 -5.72 -18.85
N LYS A 341 -4.13 -6.49 -19.95
CA LYS A 341 -2.99 -7.29 -20.42
C LYS A 341 -1.74 -6.43 -20.63
N GLU A 342 -0.61 -6.90 -20.07
CA GLU A 342 0.72 -6.27 -20.20
C GLU A 342 0.85 -4.87 -19.59
N LYS A 343 -0.13 -4.41 -18.81
CA LYS A 343 -0.11 -3.10 -18.18
C LYS A 343 0.39 -3.18 -16.73
N LYS A 344 1.15 -2.17 -16.30
CA LYS A 344 1.65 -2.06 -14.92
C LYS A 344 0.72 -1.19 -14.09
N GLY A 345 0.45 -1.63 -12.86
CA GLY A 345 -0.37 -0.92 -11.88
C GLY A 345 0.44 0.00 -10.97
N PHE A 346 -0.21 0.45 -9.90
CA PHE A 346 0.39 1.21 -8.81
C PHE A 346 1.31 0.30 -7.99
N ALA A 347 2.57 0.69 -7.87
CA ALA A 347 3.60 -0.10 -7.16
C ALA A 347 3.58 -1.59 -7.61
N SER A 348 3.42 -2.52 -6.69
CA SER A 348 3.28 -3.95 -6.94
C SER A 348 1.84 -4.41 -7.13
N PHE A 349 0.86 -3.51 -6.99
CA PHE A 349 -0.55 -3.89 -7.11
C PHE A 349 -0.91 -4.35 -8.53
N PRO A 350 -1.79 -5.36 -8.65
CA PRO A 350 -2.39 -5.72 -9.93
C PRO A 350 -3.09 -4.52 -10.57
N LYS A 351 -3.19 -4.54 -11.88
CA LYS A 351 -3.86 -3.46 -12.63
C LYS A 351 -5.34 -3.34 -12.30
N ILE A 352 -5.99 -4.48 -12.00
CA ILE A 352 -7.37 -4.56 -11.54
C ILE A 352 -7.41 -5.48 -10.31
N MET A 353 -8.04 -5.02 -9.24
CA MET A 353 -8.29 -5.76 -8.00
C MET A 353 -9.77 -5.81 -7.72
N TRP A 354 -10.23 -6.91 -7.13
CA TRP A 354 -11.62 -7.14 -6.83
C TRP A 354 -11.84 -7.48 -5.36
N ILE A 355 -12.81 -6.81 -4.76
CA ILE A 355 -13.37 -7.19 -3.47
C ILE A 355 -14.78 -7.68 -3.72
N VAL A 356 -15.10 -8.90 -3.26
CA VAL A 356 -16.45 -9.46 -3.34
C VAL A 356 -17.04 -9.49 -1.94
N ALA A 357 -18.02 -8.64 -1.68
CA ALA A 357 -18.63 -8.48 -0.37
C ALA A 357 -19.64 -9.61 -0.11
N LEU A 358 -19.22 -10.61 0.66
CA LEU A 358 -20.03 -11.75 1.09
C LEU A 358 -20.69 -11.52 2.45
N ASP A 359 -19.95 -10.95 3.41
CA ASP A 359 -20.34 -10.61 4.77
C ASP A 359 -20.88 -11.77 5.63
N SER A 360 -20.83 -13.00 5.11
CA SER A 360 -21.34 -14.20 5.78
C SER A 360 -20.72 -15.47 5.19
N PHE A 361 -20.83 -16.56 5.93
CA PHE A 361 -20.48 -17.92 5.50
C PHE A 361 -21.70 -18.80 5.24
N SER A 362 -22.93 -18.27 5.43
CA SER A 362 -24.21 -18.97 5.20
C SER A 362 -25.20 -18.13 4.38
N PRO A 363 -26.03 -18.76 3.53
CA PRO A 363 -27.04 -18.05 2.74
C PRO A 363 -28.08 -17.32 3.60
N GLU A 364 -28.39 -17.85 4.78
CA GLU A 364 -29.37 -17.28 5.72
C GLU A 364 -28.89 -15.93 6.25
N LYS A 365 -27.68 -15.89 6.80
CA LYS A 365 -27.08 -14.65 7.33
C LYS A 365 -26.74 -13.67 6.22
N TYR A 366 -26.29 -14.15 5.05
CA TYR A 366 -26.11 -13.30 3.88
C TYR A 366 -27.38 -12.52 3.55
N SER A 367 -28.53 -13.22 3.48
CA SER A 367 -29.82 -12.61 3.21
C SER A 367 -30.22 -11.59 4.30
N GLU A 368 -29.99 -11.92 5.56
CA GLU A 368 -30.27 -11.03 6.69
C GLU A 368 -29.43 -9.76 6.63
N ILE A 369 -28.10 -9.90 6.45
CA ILE A 369 -27.14 -8.80 6.51
C ILE A 369 -27.25 -7.89 5.28
N ARG A 370 -27.32 -8.47 4.08
CA ARG A 370 -27.29 -7.70 2.82
C ARG A 370 -28.69 -7.33 2.30
N GLY A 371 -29.74 -7.90 2.88
CA GLY A 371 -31.12 -7.65 2.45
C GLY A 371 -31.42 -8.14 1.03
N LEU A 372 -30.73 -9.21 0.61
CA LEU A 372 -30.87 -9.87 -0.69
C LEU A 372 -31.47 -11.27 -0.52
N GLU A 373 -31.92 -11.90 -1.62
CA GLU A 373 -32.41 -13.27 -1.60
C GLU A 373 -31.25 -14.26 -1.29
N LYS A 374 -31.55 -15.38 -0.62
CA LYS A 374 -30.52 -16.37 -0.20
C LYS A 374 -29.77 -16.97 -1.40
N GLU A 375 -30.43 -17.12 -2.53
CA GLU A 375 -29.85 -17.63 -3.77
C GLU A 375 -28.72 -16.75 -4.30
N ASN A 376 -28.76 -15.45 -4.03
CA ASN A 376 -27.73 -14.51 -4.42
C ASN A 376 -26.38 -14.79 -3.74
N TYR A 377 -26.39 -15.45 -2.57
CA TYR A 377 -25.16 -15.91 -1.94
C TYR A 377 -24.34 -16.83 -2.86
N PHE A 378 -25.00 -17.78 -3.50
CA PHE A 378 -24.32 -18.72 -4.41
C PHE A 378 -23.84 -18.02 -5.70
N THR A 379 -24.55 -17.01 -6.16
CA THR A 379 -24.13 -16.16 -7.28
C THR A 379 -22.87 -15.36 -6.90
N ALA A 380 -22.87 -14.70 -5.75
CA ALA A 380 -21.72 -13.98 -5.23
C ALA A 380 -20.50 -14.91 -4.97
N LEU A 381 -20.74 -16.11 -4.41
CA LEU A 381 -19.69 -17.10 -4.22
C LEU A 381 -19.09 -17.59 -5.55
N ASN A 382 -19.95 -17.80 -6.57
CA ASN A 382 -19.49 -18.20 -7.89
C ASN A 382 -18.74 -17.07 -8.62
N SER A 383 -19.07 -15.82 -8.36
CA SER A 383 -18.34 -14.67 -8.93
C SER A 383 -16.88 -14.65 -8.51
N VAL A 384 -16.56 -15.06 -7.27
CA VAL A 384 -15.17 -15.18 -6.79
C VAL A 384 -14.39 -16.18 -7.66
N LYS A 385 -14.99 -17.33 -7.99
CA LYS A 385 -14.34 -18.33 -8.87
C LYS A 385 -14.11 -17.81 -10.28
N ILE A 386 -15.11 -17.11 -10.84
CA ILE A 386 -14.99 -16.51 -12.18
C ILE A 386 -13.88 -15.45 -12.16
N LEU A 387 -13.91 -14.55 -11.19
CA LEU A 387 -12.93 -13.48 -11.08
C LEU A 387 -11.50 -14.02 -10.91
N GLU A 388 -11.25 -14.99 -10.03
CA GLU A 388 -9.93 -15.56 -9.81
C GLU A 388 -9.37 -16.26 -11.07
N LYS A 389 -10.23 -16.86 -11.90
CA LYS A 389 -9.83 -17.45 -13.19
C LYS A 389 -9.23 -16.40 -14.14
N TYR A 390 -9.75 -15.17 -14.14
CA TYR A 390 -9.32 -14.09 -15.03
C TYR A 390 -8.33 -13.12 -14.39
N PHE A 391 -8.36 -12.97 -13.06
CA PHE A 391 -7.53 -12.04 -12.27
C PHE A 391 -6.88 -12.78 -11.09
N PRO A 392 -5.99 -13.75 -11.36
CA PRO A 392 -5.40 -14.60 -10.32
C PRO A 392 -4.65 -13.76 -9.28
N ASN A 393 -4.82 -14.13 -8.00
CA ASN A 393 -4.24 -13.42 -6.84
C ASN A 393 -4.69 -11.95 -6.67
N ALA A 394 -5.77 -11.54 -7.32
CA ALA A 394 -6.29 -10.17 -7.25
C ALA A 394 -7.76 -10.11 -6.78
N VAL A 395 -8.27 -11.19 -6.17
CA VAL A 395 -9.67 -11.32 -5.74
C VAL A 395 -9.73 -11.57 -4.24
N TYR A 396 -10.51 -10.75 -3.55
CA TYR A 396 -10.60 -10.74 -2.09
C TYR A 396 -12.07 -10.90 -1.64
N PRO A 397 -12.54 -12.09 -1.27
CA PRO A 397 -13.79 -12.24 -0.55
C PRO A 397 -13.75 -11.46 0.75
N GLN A 398 -14.76 -10.65 1.02
CA GLN A 398 -14.82 -9.78 2.18
C GLN A 398 -15.94 -10.14 3.13
N MET A 399 -15.64 -10.06 4.42
CA MET A 399 -16.60 -10.06 5.52
C MET A 399 -16.44 -8.78 6.34
N THR A 400 -17.45 -7.94 6.40
CA THR A 400 -17.56 -6.88 7.40
C THR A 400 -17.90 -7.52 8.74
N ARG A 401 -17.03 -7.36 9.73
CA ARG A 401 -17.18 -8.00 11.04
C ARG A 401 -18.23 -7.30 11.89
N LEU A 402 -19.34 -7.99 12.14
CA LEU A 402 -20.52 -7.51 12.86
C LEU A 402 -20.88 -8.47 14.01
N ASN A 403 -21.59 -7.99 15.03
CA ASN A 403 -22.17 -8.85 16.07
C ASN A 403 -22.98 -10.02 15.49
N GLN A 404 -23.65 -9.79 14.35
CA GLN A 404 -24.53 -10.76 13.72
C GLN A 404 -23.81 -11.92 13.03
N ASN A 405 -22.54 -11.73 12.62
CA ASN A 405 -21.76 -12.75 11.92
C ASN A 405 -20.48 -13.18 12.64
N GLU A 406 -20.29 -12.74 13.89
CA GLU A 406 -19.08 -13.05 14.66
C GLU A 406 -18.86 -14.57 14.83
N ASP A 407 -19.91 -15.34 14.99
CA ASP A 407 -19.87 -16.80 15.11
C ASP A 407 -19.46 -17.51 13.79
N GLU A 408 -19.53 -16.84 12.64
CA GLU A 408 -19.06 -17.36 11.35
C GLU A 408 -17.63 -16.91 11.00
N LEU A 409 -17.03 -15.98 11.75
CA LEU A 409 -15.74 -15.39 11.43
C LEU A 409 -14.63 -16.45 11.26
N GLU A 410 -14.52 -17.39 12.18
CA GLU A 410 -13.50 -18.43 12.13
C GLU A 410 -13.68 -19.34 10.91
N SER A 411 -14.91 -19.72 10.60
CA SER A 411 -15.23 -20.56 9.43
C SER A 411 -14.92 -19.83 8.12
N PHE A 412 -15.28 -18.55 8.04
CA PHE A 412 -14.96 -17.69 6.90
C PHE A 412 -13.44 -17.58 6.71
N TYR A 413 -12.72 -17.24 7.77
CA TYR A 413 -11.26 -17.11 7.72
C TYR A 413 -10.57 -18.41 7.29
N ARG A 414 -10.87 -19.54 7.94
CA ARG A 414 -10.25 -20.84 7.63
C ARG A 414 -10.51 -21.29 6.20
N PHE A 415 -11.72 -21.07 5.70
CA PHE A 415 -12.07 -21.46 4.33
C PHE A 415 -11.32 -20.61 3.30
N TRP A 416 -11.33 -19.28 3.46
CA TRP A 416 -10.75 -18.39 2.46
C TRP A 416 -9.23 -18.26 2.55
N SER A 417 -8.62 -18.43 3.73
CA SER A 417 -7.14 -18.40 3.89
C SER A 417 -6.43 -19.65 3.35
N ALA A 418 -7.17 -20.71 3.05
CA ALA A 418 -6.60 -21.92 2.45
C ALA A 418 -6.08 -21.62 1.03
N LYS A 419 -4.87 -22.11 0.70
CA LYS A 419 -4.25 -21.88 -0.62
C LYS A 419 -5.04 -22.50 -1.79
N ASP A 420 -5.84 -23.52 -1.52
CA ASP A 420 -6.74 -24.18 -2.46
C ASP A 420 -8.16 -23.60 -2.43
N SER A 421 -8.38 -22.50 -1.71
CA SER A 421 -9.63 -21.75 -1.77
C SER A 421 -9.86 -21.11 -3.15
N PHE A 422 -11.08 -20.69 -3.40
CA PHE A 422 -11.43 -20.05 -4.68
C PHE A 422 -10.75 -18.70 -4.90
N SER A 423 -10.14 -18.09 -3.89
CA SER A 423 -9.39 -16.84 -3.94
C SER A 423 -7.89 -17.05 -3.70
N SER A 424 -7.38 -18.28 -3.81
CA SER A 424 -5.96 -18.61 -3.63
C SER A 424 -5.38 -18.19 -2.27
N GLY A 425 -6.22 -18.13 -1.23
CA GLY A 425 -5.85 -17.75 0.13
C GLY A 425 -6.06 -16.26 0.46
N ASN A 426 -6.50 -15.45 -0.50
CA ASN A 426 -6.80 -14.04 -0.28
C ASN A 426 -8.18 -13.86 0.36
N LEU A 427 -8.28 -12.98 1.35
CA LEU A 427 -9.55 -12.56 1.96
C LEU A 427 -9.39 -11.21 2.68
N ILE A 428 -10.51 -10.58 2.98
CA ILE A 428 -10.57 -9.39 3.84
C ILE A 428 -11.57 -9.64 4.97
N VAL A 429 -11.15 -9.38 6.21
CA VAL A 429 -12.04 -9.19 7.35
C VAL A 429 -12.00 -7.71 7.69
N GLN A 430 -13.05 -6.99 7.30
CA GLN A 430 -13.12 -5.56 7.50
C GLN A 430 -13.75 -5.23 8.85
N LYS A 431 -13.18 -4.25 9.56
CA LYS A 431 -13.80 -3.65 10.73
C LYS A 431 -15.11 -2.96 10.30
N TYR A 432 -16.16 -3.12 11.12
CA TYR A 432 -17.40 -2.37 10.93
C TYR A 432 -17.20 -0.88 11.23
N ASP A 433 -17.71 -0.03 10.35
CA ASP A 433 -17.74 1.41 10.48
C ASP A 433 -19.18 1.89 10.79
N ASP A 434 -19.34 2.61 11.92
CA ASP A 434 -20.63 3.20 12.32
C ASP A 434 -20.86 4.62 11.81
N PHE A 435 -19.98 5.10 10.94
CA PHE A 435 -20.01 6.44 10.35
C PHE A 435 -20.10 7.55 11.40
N SER A 436 -19.16 7.52 12.34
CA SER A 436 -19.09 8.51 13.42
C SER A 436 -20.38 8.58 14.26
N LYS A 437 -20.95 7.41 14.57
CA LYS A 437 -22.20 7.21 15.34
C LYS A 437 -23.48 7.56 14.56
N PHE A 438 -23.43 7.60 13.23
CA PHE A 438 -24.62 7.71 12.41
C PHE A 438 -25.44 6.40 12.37
N LEU A 439 -24.75 5.27 12.29
CA LEU A 439 -25.35 3.94 12.37
C LEU A 439 -25.27 3.37 13.80
N PRO A 440 -26.08 2.35 14.14
CA PRO A 440 -25.98 1.65 15.42
C PRO A 440 -24.59 1.04 15.61
N ASP A 441 -24.12 0.93 16.86
CA ASP A 441 -22.90 0.20 17.19
C ASP A 441 -23.14 -1.31 17.07
N LEU A 442 -22.58 -1.90 16.01
CA LEU A 442 -22.68 -3.32 15.70
C LEU A 442 -21.34 -4.04 15.80
N ARG A 443 -20.33 -3.38 16.39
CA ARG A 443 -18.98 -3.93 16.53
C ARG A 443 -18.95 -5.01 17.60
N PRO A 444 -18.39 -6.18 17.33
CA PRO A 444 -18.14 -7.20 18.36
C PRO A 444 -17.11 -6.76 19.41
N SER A 445 -16.16 -5.93 19.02
CA SER A 445 -15.12 -5.37 19.90
C SER A 445 -14.58 -4.06 19.35
N ASP A 446 -14.15 -3.18 20.25
CA ASP A 446 -13.36 -1.99 19.89
C ASP A 446 -11.87 -2.37 19.88
N ILE A 447 -11.23 -2.22 18.73
CA ILE A 447 -9.80 -2.48 18.51
C ILE A 447 -9.03 -1.20 18.19
N SER A 448 -9.63 -0.04 18.46
CA SER A 448 -8.99 1.25 18.20
C SER A 448 -7.70 1.40 19.02
N PRO A 449 -6.62 1.93 18.42
CA PRO A 449 -5.40 2.26 19.14
C PRO A 449 -5.68 3.23 20.30
N LEU A 450 -4.96 3.06 21.41
CA LEU A 450 -5.07 3.96 22.58
C LEU A 450 -4.56 5.37 22.25
N GLU A 451 -3.54 5.46 21.42
CA GLU A 451 -2.99 6.73 20.94
C GLU A 451 -3.56 7.08 19.57
N ARG A 452 -3.93 8.33 19.42
CA ARG A 452 -4.51 8.84 18.18
C ARG A 452 -3.48 9.61 17.38
N ASN A 453 -3.07 9.05 16.26
CA ASN A 453 -2.25 9.73 15.26
C ASN A 453 -3.12 10.55 14.30
N VAL A 454 -2.48 11.35 13.44
CA VAL A 454 -3.17 12.03 12.33
C VAL A 454 -3.89 11.00 11.47
N CYS A 455 -5.12 11.28 11.14
CA CYS A 455 -5.97 10.37 10.38
C CYS A 455 -5.36 10.01 9.03
N TRP A 456 -5.17 8.71 8.80
CA TRP A 456 -4.58 8.18 7.57
C TRP A 456 -5.35 8.58 6.31
N HIS A 457 -6.70 8.62 6.40
CA HIS A 457 -7.54 9.02 5.28
C HIS A 457 -7.35 10.48 4.87
N LEU A 458 -7.05 11.38 5.83
CA LEU A 458 -6.72 12.78 5.50
C LEU A 458 -5.36 12.93 4.83
N LEU A 459 -4.44 11.99 5.06
CA LEU A 459 -3.08 12.04 4.50
C LEU A 459 -3.00 11.45 3.09
N ARG A 460 -3.93 10.56 2.72
CA ARG A 460 -3.82 9.73 1.53
C ARG A 460 -5.01 9.79 0.59
N ASP A 461 -6.24 9.86 1.13
CA ASP A 461 -7.45 9.57 0.38
C ASP A 461 -8.17 10.82 -0.13
N MET A 462 -8.77 10.71 -1.32
CA MET A 462 -9.72 11.69 -1.84
C MET A 462 -11.02 10.98 -2.22
N ASN A 463 -12.15 11.45 -1.66
CA ASN A 463 -13.47 10.84 -1.85
C ASN A 463 -14.34 11.73 -2.73
N ILE A 464 -14.76 11.22 -3.88
CA ILE A 464 -15.41 11.96 -4.97
C ILE A 464 -16.76 11.35 -5.27
N PHE A 465 -17.83 12.13 -5.16
CA PHE A 465 -19.18 11.71 -5.53
C PHE A 465 -19.42 11.77 -7.04
N TYR A 466 -20.50 11.14 -7.50
CA TYR A 466 -20.83 11.02 -8.93
C TYR A 466 -20.96 12.37 -9.68
N ASP A 467 -21.26 13.44 -8.99
CA ASP A 467 -21.39 14.80 -9.55
C ASP A 467 -20.11 15.65 -9.40
N GLY A 468 -19.04 15.05 -8.87
CA GLY A 468 -17.73 15.68 -8.69
C GLY A 468 -17.53 16.39 -7.36
N GLU A 469 -18.53 16.44 -6.47
CA GLU A 469 -18.32 16.91 -5.10
C GLU A 469 -17.31 16.05 -4.36
N VAL A 470 -16.47 16.69 -3.55
CA VAL A 470 -15.43 16.01 -2.77
C VAL A 470 -15.70 16.18 -1.30
N SER A 471 -15.84 15.08 -0.58
CA SER A 471 -15.96 15.09 0.86
C SER A 471 -14.61 15.11 1.56
N LEU A 472 -14.60 15.57 2.82
CA LEU A 472 -13.40 15.57 3.66
C LEU A 472 -12.78 14.17 3.80
N CYS A 473 -13.61 13.16 3.98
CA CYS A 473 -13.22 11.74 4.07
C CYS A 473 -14.44 10.85 3.76
N HIS A 474 -14.27 9.54 3.77
CA HIS A 474 -15.36 8.58 3.52
C HIS A 474 -16.48 8.61 4.58
N GLU A 475 -16.19 9.08 5.79
CA GLU A 475 -17.17 9.28 6.87
C GLU A 475 -18.25 10.33 6.58
N VAL A 476 -18.01 11.20 5.60
CA VAL A 476 -18.89 12.33 5.28
C VAL A 476 -20.00 11.87 4.35
N LEU A 477 -21.23 11.95 4.85
CA LEU A 477 -22.42 11.58 4.10
C LEU A 477 -22.95 12.78 3.32
N LYS A 478 -23.09 12.62 2.01
CA LYS A 478 -23.71 13.64 1.14
C LYS A 478 -25.09 14.00 1.66
N ASN A 479 -25.44 15.28 1.68
CA ASN A 479 -26.69 15.86 2.19
C ASN A 479 -26.88 15.85 3.73
N GLN A 480 -25.89 15.39 4.51
CA GLN A 480 -25.95 15.49 5.97
C GLN A 480 -24.83 16.36 6.52
N ASP A 481 -23.66 16.30 5.91
CA ASP A 481 -22.44 16.98 6.35
C ASP A 481 -21.99 18.04 5.31
N GLU A 482 -22.90 18.87 4.80
CA GLU A 482 -22.60 19.85 3.72
C GLU A 482 -21.37 20.73 3.99
N LYS A 483 -21.12 21.07 5.26
CA LYS A 483 -19.94 21.87 5.66
C LYS A 483 -18.61 21.13 5.49
N LEU A 484 -18.65 19.82 5.30
CA LEU A 484 -17.49 18.97 5.09
C LEU A 484 -17.33 18.56 3.61
N ILE A 485 -18.10 19.17 2.71
CA ILE A 485 -17.87 19.14 1.27
C ILE A 485 -16.85 20.21 0.92
N LEU A 486 -15.68 19.80 0.44
CA LEU A 486 -14.53 20.69 0.21
C LEU A 486 -14.60 21.49 -1.09
N GLY A 487 -15.40 21.01 -2.05
CA GLY A 487 -15.56 21.62 -3.37
C GLY A 487 -15.93 20.59 -4.41
N ASN A 488 -15.74 20.91 -5.68
CA ASN A 488 -16.07 20.03 -6.79
C ASN A 488 -14.87 19.88 -7.73
N VAL A 489 -14.37 18.63 -7.95
CA VAL A 489 -13.17 18.38 -8.78
C VAL A 489 -13.36 18.78 -10.23
N PHE A 490 -14.59 18.79 -10.75
CA PHE A 490 -14.86 19.18 -12.14
C PHE A 490 -14.74 20.68 -12.40
N THR A 491 -14.75 21.50 -11.34
CA THR A 491 -14.66 22.98 -11.43
C THR A 491 -13.46 23.56 -10.72
N ASP A 492 -13.08 22.99 -9.57
CA ASP A 492 -12.00 23.50 -8.74
C ASP A 492 -10.63 22.86 -9.02
N GLY A 493 -10.63 21.61 -9.53
CA GLY A 493 -9.45 20.79 -9.72
C GLY A 493 -8.96 20.10 -8.43
N ILE A 494 -8.18 19.02 -8.60
CA ILE A 494 -7.71 18.14 -7.50
C ILE A 494 -6.81 18.90 -6.54
N GLU A 495 -5.82 19.64 -7.04
CA GLU A 495 -4.79 20.29 -6.21
C GLU A 495 -5.39 21.28 -5.22
N LYS A 496 -6.35 22.11 -5.67
CA LYS A 496 -7.01 23.11 -4.82
C LYS A 496 -7.80 22.48 -3.68
N ILE A 497 -8.50 21.37 -3.98
CA ILE A 497 -9.29 20.66 -2.98
C ILE A 497 -8.38 19.91 -1.99
N TRP A 498 -7.31 19.30 -2.49
CA TRP A 498 -6.32 18.63 -1.67
C TRP A 498 -5.67 19.56 -0.63
N LYS A 499 -5.39 20.80 -1.03
CA LYS A 499 -4.90 21.83 -0.11
C LYS A 499 -5.90 22.18 0.98
N LYS A 500 -7.20 22.26 0.67
CA LYS A 500 -8.23 22.52 1.70
C LYS A 500 -8.32 21.36 2.72
N GLN A 501 -8.15 20.12 2.28
CA GLN A 501 -8.14 18.97 3.19
C GLN A 501 -6.92 19.00 4.12
N THR A 502 -5.80 19.60 3.70
CA THR A 502 -4.57 19.72 4.51
C THR A 502 -4.82 20.47 5.82
N GLU A 503 -5.65 21.52 5.82
CA GLU A 503 -5.99 22.30 7.03
C GLU A 503 -6.55 21.41 8.15
N PHE A 504 -7.34 20.40 7.81
CA PHE A 504 -7.90 19.46 8.79
C PHE A 504 -6.84 18.47 9.33
N ALA A 505 -5.86 18.08 8.52
CA ALA A 505 -4.77 17.26 8.97
C ALA A 505 -3.80 18.05 9.88
N GLU A 506 -3.53 19.32 9.57
CA GLU A 506 -2.76 20.25 10.43
C GLU A 506 -3.41 20.41 11.80
N MET A 507 -4.73 20.62 11.83
CA MET A 507 -5.46 20.68 13.11
C MET A 507 -5.24 19.41 13.95
N GLN A 508 -5.17 18.23 13.33
CA GLN A 508 -4.96 16.97 14.06
C GLN A 508 -3.52 16.81 14.58
N ILE A 509 -2.52 17.36 13.90
CA ILE A 509 -1.15 17.44 14.44
C ILE A 509 -1.13 18.27 15.74
N GLU A 510 -1.97 19.31 15.81
CA GLU A 510 -2.14 20.15 17.00
C GLU A 510 -3.15 19.57 18.01
N GLU A 511 -3.55 18.30 17.86
CA GLU A 511 -4.56 17.62 18.69
C GLU A 511 -5.94 18.29 18.69
N LYS A 512 -6.24 19.10 17.67
CA LYS A 512 -7.53 19.74 17.45
C LYS A 512 -8.36 18.92 16.48
N TYR A 513 -9.54 18.50 16.91
CA TYR A 513 -10.43 17.64 16.13
C TYR A 513 -11.82 18.28 15.99
N ILE A 514 -12.38 18.24 14.77
CA ILE A 514 -13.79 18.56 14.55
C ILE A 514 -14.68 17.51 15.23
N GLU A 515 -15.95 17.84 15.49
CA GLU A 515 -16.86 16.94 16.21
C GLU A 515 -16.98 15.55 15.57
N LYS A 516 -17.09 15.47 14.25
CA LYS A 516 -17.15 14.21 13.51
C LYS A 516 -15.89 13.36 13.76
N CYS A 517 -14.71 13.97 13.64
CA CYS A 517 -13.46 13.25 13.90
C CYS A 517 -13.32 12.77 15.34
N ARG A 518 -13.87 13.48 16.33
CA ARG A 518 -13.84 13.04 17.75
C ARG A 518 -14.64 11.75 17.97
N LYS A 519 -15.67 11.51 17.19
CA LYS A 519 -16.55 10.34 17.27
C LYS A 519 -16.10 9.19 16.38
N CYS A 520 -15.23 9.47 15.41
CA CYS A 520 -14.76 8.51 14.43
C CYS A 520 -13.67 7.62 15.01
N ASP A 521 -13.72 6.35 14.70
CA ASP A 521 -12.73 5.32 15.04
C ASP A 521 -12.04 4.72 13.78
N GLU A 522 -12.19 5.40 12.62
CA GLU A 522 -11.57 4.98 11.35
C GLU A 522 -10.19 5.63 11.08
N PHE A 523 -9.69 6.49 11.97
CA PHE A 523 -8.46 7.26 11.75
C PHE A 523 -7.21 6.40 11.49
N TYR A 524 -7.20 5.15 11.92
CA TYR A 524 -6.09 4.21 11.78
C TYR A 524 -6.30 3.14 10.71
N THR A 525 -7.52 2.98 10.21
CA THR A 525 -7.85 1.99 9.19
C THR A 525 -7.36 2.42 7.82
N PHE A 526 -7.28 1.50 6.89
CA PHE A 526 -7.00 1.82 5.48
C PHE A 526 -7.63 0.75 4.60
N ASN A 527 -8.04 1.18 3.43
CA ASN A 527 -8.50 0.31 2.37
C ASN A 527 -7.35 0.22 1.36
N PHE A 528 -6.68 -0.92 1.26
CA PHE A 528 -5.55 -1.18 0.37
C PHE A 528 -4.32 -0.27 0.48
#